data_05aa4d02b1a519a6fd2f168944f8e7df
#
_entry.id   05aa4d02b1a519a6fd2f168944f8e7df
#
_cell.length_a   1.000
_cell.length_b   1.000
_cell.length_c   1.000
_cell.angle_alpha   90.00
_cell.angle_beta   90.00
_cell.angle_gamma   90.00
#
_symmetry.space_group_name_H-M   'P 1'
#
loop_
_entity.id
_entity.type
_entity.pdbx_description
1 polymer ?
#
loop_
_entity_poly.entity_id
_entity_poly.type
_entity_poly.pdbx_seq_one_letter_code
_entity_poly.pdbx_strand_id
1 'polypeptide(L)'
;VGLVVGTRPDCLPERVLRKFAEIAQKYYLSVELGVQTFDDEQLLFLSRGHDSASSLKAIRKLKTVSGVNLCVHLMFGLPGETDQQIRETAEILSAHGVDGVKLHNLHVLRNTPLEKLYRESRFVPLELEEYTRKVSIFLENLSPEIAVHRLAAVASRWDELIAPAWTREKMRPTQFIDDYLATKNTWQGRKFISSKG
;
A
#
# COMPACT_ATOMS: atom_id res chain seq x y z
N VAL A 1 -7.72 -4.94 24.48
CA VAL A 1 -8.42 -5.38 23.26
C VAL A 1 -8.36 -4.25 22.25
N GLY A 2 -8.05 -4.55 21.00
CA GLY A 2 -7.97 -3.61 19.89
C GLY A 2 -8.92 -3.98 18.76
N LEU A 3 -9.25 -3.00 17.94
CA LEU A 3 -10.05 -3.16 16.72
C LEU A 3 -9.23 -2.71 15.51
N VAL A 4 -9.27 -3.50 14.44
CA VAL A 4 -8.73 -3.15 13.13
C VAL A 4 -9.88 -3.09 12.13
N VAL A 5 -10.02 -1.97 11.43
CA VAL A 5 -11.10 -1.72 10.48
C VAL A 5 -10.54 -1.40 9.11
N GLY A 6 -10.81 -2.26 8.11
CA GLY A 6 -10.51 -1.98 6.72
C GLY A 6 -11.60 -1.12 6.08
N THR A 7 -11.21 -0.05 5.36
CA THR A 7 -12.15 0.83 4.67
C THR A 7 -11.57 1.42 3.39
N ARG A 8 -12.43 2.09 2.60
CA ARG A 8 -12.02 2.82 1.40
C ARG A 8 -12.13 4.34 1.63
N PRO A 9 -11.37 5.16 0.86
CA PRO A 9 -11.42 6.61 0.98
C PRO A 9 -12.82 7.23 0.84
N ASP A 10 -13.66 6.69 -0.02
CA ASP A 10 -15.03 7.14 -0.28
C ASP A 10 -16.06 6.69 0.77
N CYS A 11 -15.66 5.84 1.74
CA CYS A 11 -16.54 5.25 2.75
C CYS A 11 -16.39 5.87 4.15
N LEU A 12 -16.01 7.15 4.25
CA LEU A 12 -15.75 7.86 5.52
C LEU A 12 -16.68 9.07 5.73
N PRO A 13 -18.02 8.85 5.88
CA PRO A 13 -18.92 9.94 6.27
C PRO A 13 -18.67 10.35 7.73
N GLU A 14 -19.08 11.56 8.11
CA GLU A 14 -18.86 12.13 9.45
C GLU A 14 -19.34 11.22 10.60
N ARG A 15 -20.43 10.49 10.41
CA ARG A 15 -20.92 9.52 11.41
C ARG A 15 -19.92 8.42 11.72
N VAL A 16 -19.15 7.97 10.72
CA VAL A 16 -18.11 6.93 10.88
C VAL A 16 -16.91 7.51 11.63
N LEU A 17 -16.47 8.72 11.28
CA LEU A 17 -15.36 9.40 11.96
C LEU A 17 -15.69 9.66 13.44
N ARG A 18 -16.91 10.10 13.76
CA ARG A 18 -17.36 10.23 15.16
C ARG A 18 -17.32 8.90 15.89
N LYS A 19 -17.75 7.81 15.23
CA LYS A 19 -17.71 6.49 15.85
C LYS A 19 -16.29 6.01 16.09
N PHE A 20 -15.37 6.30 15.18
CA PHE A 20 -13.95 6.01 15.36
C PHE A 20 -13.38 6.80 16.55
N ALA A 21 -13.72 8.07 16.69
CA ALA A 21 -13.30 8.87 17.84
C ALA A 21 -13.80 8.28 19.19
N GLU A 22 -15.06 7.86 19.26
CA GLU A 22 -15.62 7.22 20.46
C GLU A 22 -14.90 5.91 20.83
N ILE A 23 -14.56 5.09 19.82
CA ILE A 23 -13.85 3.82 20.02
C ILE A 23 -12.42 4.07 20.44
N ALA A 24 -11.71 4.99 19.76
CA ALA A 24 -10.31 5.29 20.00
C ALA A 24 -10.05 5.88 21.39
N GLN A 25 -11.06 6.50 22.05
CA GLN A 25 -10.97 6.94 23.45
C GLN A 25 -10.87 5.80 24.47
N LYS A 26 -11.35 4.60 24.10
CA LYS A 26 -11.47 3.46 25.03
C LYS A 26 -10.60 2.27 24.66
N TYR A 27 -10.30 2.14 23.38
CA TYR A 27 -9.63 0.96 22.82
C TYR A 27 -8.60 1.38 21.78
N TYR A 28 -7.60 0.53 21.56
CA TYR A 28 -6.74 0.68 20.39
C TYR A 28 -7.57 0.52 19.12
N LEU A 29 -7.52 1.51 18.23
CA LEU A 29 -8.19 1.49 16.94
C LEU A 29 -7.17 1.71 15.81
N SER A 30 -7.02 0.73 14.92
CA SER A 30 -6.30 0.87 13.68
C SER A 30 -7.28 0.91 12.50
N VAL A 31 -7.15 1.93 11.65
CA VAL A 31 -7.92 2.06 10.41
C VAL A 31 -7.01 1.74 9.24
N GLU A 32 -7.33 0.68 8.51
CA GLU A 32 -6.62 0.25 7.30
C GLU A 32 -7.29 0.86 6.07
N LEU A 33 -6.68 1.90 5.51
CA LEU A 33 -7.24 2.67 4.40
C LEU A 33 -6.72 2.15 3.05
N GLY A 34 -7.60 1.62 2.22
CA GLY A 34 -7.28 1.06 0.90
C GLY A 34 -7.09 2.14 -0.17
N VAL A 35 -6.01 2.90 -0.10
CA VAL A 35 -5.62 3.93 -1.09
C VAL A 35 -5.21 3.30 -2.42
N GLN A 36 -4.36 2.30 -2.38
CA GLN A 36 -3.75 1.54 -3.47
C GLN A 36 -2.66 2.33 -4.23
N THR A 37 -3.00 3.49 -4.78
CA THR A 37 -2.11 4.40 -5.53
C THR A 37 -2.66 5.82 -5.44
N PHE A 38 -1.83 6.81 -5.77
CA PHE A 38 -2.24 8.22 -5.95
C PHE A 38 -2.32 8.62 -7.43
N ASP A 39 -2.28 7.66 -8.34
CA ASP A 39 -2.46 7.86 -9.77
C ASP A 39 -3.91 7.50 -10.18
N ASP A 40 -4.62 8.44 -10.80
CA ASP A 40 -6.04 8.28 -11.11
C ASP A 40 -6.28 7.29 -12.28
N GLU A 41 -5.34 7.15 -13.22
CA GLU A 41 -5.44 6.15 -14.29
C GLU A 41 -5.30 4.73 -13.74
N GLN A 42 -4.38 4.55 -12.78
CA GLN A 42 -4.21 3.28 -12.07
C GLN A 42 -5.43 2.96 -11.18
N LEU A 43 -6.02 3.96 -10.51
CA LEU A 43 -7.27 3.77 -9.75
C LEU A 43 -8.42 3.36 -10.66
N LEU A 44 -8.52 3.95 -11.85
CA LEU A 44 -9.50 3.56 -12.86
C LEU A 44 -9.26 2.13 -13.36
N PHE A 45 -8.00 1.77 -13.66
CA PHE A 45 -7.62 0.40 -14.02
C PHE A 45 -8.04 -0.62 -12.95
N LEU A 46 -7.86 -0.30 -11.69
CA LEU A 46 -8.29 -1.12 -10.55
C LEU A 46 -9.80 -1.09 -10.30
N SER A 47 -10.56 -0.34 -11.11
CA SER A 47 -12.01 -0.13 -10.91
C SER A 47 -12.34 0.38 -9.50
N ARG A 48 -11.52 1.29 -8.96
CA ARG A 48 -11.76 1.90 -7.65
C ARG A 48 -12.83 2.99 -7.77
N GLY A 49 -13.69 3.09 -6.77
CA GLY A 49 -14.79 4.08 -6.73
C GLY A 49 -14.36 5.43 -6.14
N HIS A 50 -13.06 5.75 -6.12
CA HIS A 50 -12.48 7.00 -5.61
C HIS A 50 -11.26 7.41 -6.44
N ASP A 51 -10.91 8.68 -6.35
CA ASP A 51 -9.73 9.29 -6.95
C ASP A 51 -8.63 9.60 -5.91
N SER A 52 -7.50 10.08 -6.37
CA SER A 52 -6.35 10.47 -5.55
C SER A 52 -6.70 11.61 -4.57
N ALA A 53 -7.51 12.58 -5.02
CA ALA A 53 -7.97 13.70 -4.18
C ALA A 53 -8.83 13.21 -3.01
N SER A 54 -9.71 12.24 -3.26
CA SER A 54 -10.52 11.57 -2.23
C SER A 54 -9.64 10.81 -1.23
N SER A 55 -8.59 10.15 -1.70
CA SER A 55 -7.61 9.45 -0.86
C SER A 55 -6.89 10.41 0.08
N LEU A 56 -6.39 11.54 -0.43
CA LEU A 56 -5.74 12.58 0.38
C LEU A 56 -6.70 13.22 1.38
N LYS A 57 -7.95 13.46 0.98
CA LYS A 57 -9.00 13.98 1.87
C LYS A 57 -9.31 12.99 3.01
N ALA A 58 -9.38 11.70 2.70
CA ALA A 58 -9.63 10.63 3.68
C ALA A 58 -8.48 10.53 4.70
N ILE A 59 -7.22 10.55 4.24
CA ILE A 59 -6.02 10.56 5.09
C ILE A 59 -6.09 11.76 6.05
N ARG A 60 -6.28 12.98 5.53
CA ARG A 60 -6.38 14.18 6.36
C ARG A 60 -7.49 14.08 7.41
N LYS A 61 -8.68 13.62 7.03
CA LYS A 61 -9.80 13.43 7.98
C LYS A 61 -9.46 12.44 9.08
N LEU A 62 -8.88 11.27 8.74
CA LEU A 62 -8.51 10.27 9.74
C LEU A 62 -7.42 10.77 10.68
N LYS A 63 -6.47 11.56 10.21
CA LYS A 63 -5.43 12.18 11.06
C LYS A 63 -5.95 13.27 12.00
N THR A 64 -7.16 13.80 11.79
CA THR A 64 -7.82 14.68 12.78
C THR A 64 -8.51 13.90 13.91
N VAL A 65 -8.71 12.60 13.77
CA VAL A 65 -9.36 11.76 14.79
C VAL A 65 -8.29 11.27 15.78
N SER A 66 -8.28 11.86 16.97
CA SER A 66 -7.32 11.50 18.02
C SER A 66 -7.40 10.02 18.41
N GLY A 67 -6.25 9.39 18.60
CA GLY A 67 -6.14 7.99 19.02
C GLY A 67 -6.35 6.94 17.91
N VAL A 68 -6.61 7.37 16.67
CA VAL A 68 -6.67 6.45 15.52
C VAL A 68 -5.25 6.22 14.99
N ASN A 69 -4.87 4.94 14.89
CA ASN A 69 -3.70 4.51 14.15
C ASN A 69 -4.09 4.31 12.68
N LEU A 70 -3.51 5.07 11.77
CA LEU A 70 -3.80 5.03 10.33
C LEU A 70 -2.76 4.20 9.57
N CYS A 71 -3.19 3.05 9.05
CA CYS A 71 -2.39 2.22 8.16
C CYS A 71 -2.90 2.34 6.72
N VAL A 72 -2.01 2.68 5.77
CA VAL A 72 -2.37 2.84 4.36
C VAL A 72 -1.96 1.60 3.57
N HIS A 73 -2.90 1.06 2.79
CA HIS A 73 -2.65 -0.03 1.85
C HIS A 73 -2.28 0.53 0.49
N LEU A 74 -1.15 0.09 -0.04
CA LEU A 74 -0.62 0.42 -1.35
C LEU A 74 -0.50 -0.83 -2.22
N MET A 75 -0.59 -0.65 -3.53
CA MET A 75 -0.41 -1.71 -4.52
C MET A 75 0.67 -1.32 -5.50
N PHE A 76 1.68 -2.18 -5.68
CA PHE A 76 2.75 -2.00 -6.65
C PHE A 76 2.63 -3.03 -7.80
N GLY A 77 3.17 -2.65 -8.96
CA GLY A 77 3.06 -3.43 -10.18
C GLY A 77 1.86 -3.07 -11.03
N LEU A 78 1.35 -1.86 -10.89
CA LEU A 78 0.27 -1.32 -11.70
C LEU A 78 0.77 -0.90 -13.09
N PRO A 79 -0.06 -0.96 -14.14
CA PRO A 79 0.33 -0.48 -15.46
C PRO A 79 0.79 0.98 -15.43
N GLY A 80 1.86 1.26 -16.15
CA GLY A 80 2.41 2.61 -16.24
C GLY A 80 3.11 3.15 -14.98
N GLU A 81 3.19 2.35 -13.90
CA GLU A 81 3.80 2.76 -12.65
C GLU A 81 5.30 3.06 -12.80
N THR A 82 5.68 4.29 -12.49
CA THR A 82 7.05 4.79 -12.59
C THR A 82 7.75 4.83 -11.22
N ASP A 83 9.08 4.84 -11.23
CA ASP A 83 9.89 5.02 -10.02
C ASP A 83 9.63 6.39 -9.35
N GLN A 84 9.30 7.40 -10.14
CA GLN A 84 8.97 8.73 -9.62
C GLN A 84 7.65 8.70 -8.84
N GLN A 85 6.61 8.07 -9.36
CA GLN A 85 5.32 7.91 -8.65
C GLN A 85 5.48 7.14 -7.33
N ILE A 86 6.38 6.15 -7.29
CA ILE A 86 6.68 5.39 -6.06
C ILE A 86 7.36 6.30 -5.03
N ARG A 87 8.33 7.13 -5.43
CA ARG A 87 8.95 8.15 -4.55
C ARG A 87 7.92 9.14 -4.02
N GLU A 88 7.14 9.73 -4.90
CA GLU A 88 6.09 10.70 -4.55
C GLU A 88 5.06 10.09 -3.58
N THR A 89 4.71 8.81 -3.76
CA THR A 89 3.83 8.08 -2.83
C THR A 89 4.43 8.02 -1.43
N ALA A 90 5.73 7.71 -1.29
CA ALA A 90 6.41 7.68 0.00
C ALA A 90 6.47 9.08 0.65
N GLU A 91 6.76 10.11 -0.14
CA GLU A 91 6.80 11.51 0.30
C GLU A 91 5.42 12.00 0.76
N ILE A 92 4.36 11.71 0.00
CA ILE A 92 2.97 12.05 0.36
C ILE A 92 2.60 11.43 1.71
N LEU A 93 2.85 10.14 1.90
CA LEU A 93 2.50 9.46 3.14
C LEU A 93 3.31 10.00 4.32
N SER A 94 4.59 10.28 4.12
CA SER A 94 5.48 10.87 5.12
C SER A 94 5.02 12.27 5.52
N ALA A 95 4.68 13.12 4.55
CA ALA A 95 4.19 14.48 4.80
C ALA A 95 2.86 14.50 5.56
N HIS A 96 1.99 13.49 5.35
CA HIS A 96 0.72 13.37 6.06
C HIS A 96 0.83 12.64 7.41
N GLY A 97 2.02 12.12 7.76
CA GLY A 97 2.28 11.47 9.04
C GLY A 97 1.38 10.26 9.29
N VAL A 98 1.20 9.39 8.30
CA VAL A 98 0.50 8.11 8.50
C VAL A 98 1.28 7.23 9.47
N ASP A 99 0.60 6.36 10.21
CA ASP A 99 1.25 5.59 11.27
C ASP A 99 1.83 4.28 10.75
N GLY A 100 1.29 3.77 9.64
CA GLY A 100 1.80 2.54 9.03
C GLY A 100 1.42 2.38 7.57
N VAL A 101 2.09 1.42 6.92
CA VAL A 101 1.82 1.03 5.53
C VAL A 101 1.78 -0.48 5.38
N LYS A 102 0.97 -0.96 4.43
CA LYS A 102 0.97 -2.35 3.95
C LYS A 102 1.12 -2.35 2.44
N LEU A 103 2.17 -2.98 1.94
CA LEU A 103 2.39 -3.12 0.51
C LEU A 103 1.71 -4.38 -0.02
N HIS A 104 1.19 -4.28 -1.20
CA HIS A 104 0.54 -5.36 -1.93
C HIS A 104 1.06 -5.39 -3.37
N ASN A 105 1.35 -6.55 -3.86
CA ASN A 105 1.67 -6.81 -5.27
C ASN A 105 0.40 -7.21 -6.02
N LEU A 106 0.28 -6.83 -7.28
CA LEU A 106 -0.87 -7.18 -8.11
C LEU A 106 -0.84 -8.66 -8.48
N HIS A 107 -1.94 -9.38 -8.21
CA HIS A 107 -2.11 -10.80 -8.53
C HIS A 107 -3.04 -10.98 -9.72
N VAL A 108 -2.65 -11.85 -10.65
CA VAL A 108 -3.55 -12.34 -11.71
C VAL A 108 -4.27 -13.58 -11.19
N LEU A 109 -5.56 -13.46 -10.94
CA LEU A 109 -6.40 -14.55 -10.47
C LEU A 109 -7.32 -15.02 -11.59
N ARG A 110 -7.66 -16.32 -11.56
CA ARG A 110 -8.59 -16.95 -12.51
C ARG A 110 -9.98 -16.29 -12.45
N ASN A 111 -10.64 -16.22 -13.58
CA ASN A 111 -11.99 -15.65 -13.73
C ASN A 111 -12.06 -14.14 -13.39
N THR A 112 -10.97 -13.40 -13.57
CA THR A 112 -10.93 -11.94 -13.40
C THR A 112 -10.68 -11.22 -14.73
N PRO A 113 -11.09 -9.95 -14.87
CA PRO A 113 -10.72 -9.15 -16.03
C PRO A 113 -9.22 -9.09 -16.30
N LEU A 114 -8.40 -9.10 -15.22
CA LEU A 114 -6.94 -9.08 -15.31
C LEU A 114 -6.38 -10.36 -15.92
N GLU A 115 -7.01 -11.52 -15.71
CA GLU A 115 -6.63 -12.76 -16.39
C GLU A 115 -6.72 -12.61 -17.92
N LYS A 116 -7.79 -11.98 -18.41
CA LYS A 116 -7.95 -11.75 -19.86
C LYS A 116 -6.81 -10.91 -20.42
N LEU A 117 -6.49 -9.79 -19.75
CA LEU A 117 -5.38 -8.92 -20.16
C LEU A 117 -4.03 -9.66 -20.12
N TYR A 118 -3.81 -10.50 -19.12
CA TYR A 118 -2.61 -11.32 -19.00
C TYR A 118 -2.49 -12.32 -20.14
N ARG A 119 -3.57 -13.06 -20.47
CA ARG A 119 -3.59 -14.04 -21.58
C ARG A 119 -3.41 -13.39 -22.96
N GLU A 120 -3.88 -12.15 -23.11
CA GLU A 120 -3.70 -11.33 -24.31
C GLU A 120 -2.33 -10.63 -24.37
N SER A 121 -1.43 -10.90 -23.42
CA SER A 121 -0.11 -10.23 -23.26
C SER A 121 -0.19 -8.69 -23.16
N ARG A 122 -1.33 -8.17 -22.70
CA ARG A 122 -1.58 -6.73 -22.48
C ARG A 122 -1.28 -6.29 -21.04
N PHE A 123 -1.00 -7.24 -20.18
CA PHE A 123 -0.54 -7.02 -18.81
C PHE A 123 0.45 -8.12 -18.44
N VAL A 124 1.57 -7.73 -17.81
CA VAL A 124 2.57 -8.65 -17.28
C VAL A 124 2.80 -8.27 -15.82
N PRO A 125 2.53 -9.18 -14.86
CA PRO A 125 2.81 -8.92 -13.45
C PRO A 125 4.32 -8.85 -13.20
N LEU A 126 4.72 -8.11 -12.17
CA LEU A 126 6.13 -7.98 -11.82
C LEU A 126 6.72 -9.30 -11.34
N GLU A 127 7.93 -9.61 -11.78
CA GLU A 127 8.77 -10.62 -11.16
C GLU A 127 9.29 -10.11 -9.80
N LEU A 128 9.76 -11.03 -8.95
CA LEU A 128 10.14 -10.72 -7.58
C LEU A 128 11.26 -9.68 -7.51
N GLU A 129 12.24 -9.76 -8.41
CA GLU A 129 13.38 -8.85 -8.49
C GLU A 129 12.91 -7.40 -8.73
N GLU A 130 12.05 -7.21 -9.71
CA GLU A 130 11.56 -5.87 -10.06
C GLU A 130 10.60 -5.34 -9.00
N TYR A 131 9.74 -6.18 -8.43
CA TYR A 131 8.93 -5.82 -7.28
C TYR A 131 9.79 -5.37 -6.11
N THR A 132 10.85 -6.12 -5.78
CA THR A 132 11.81 -5.80 -4.73
C THR A 132 12.51 -4.47 -4.97
N ARG A 133 12.92 -4.20 -6.21
CA ARG A 133 13.54 -2.92 -6.60
C ARG A 133 12.59 -1.75 -6.33
N LYS A 134 11.32 -1.89 -6.70
CA LYS A 134 10.28 -0.86 -6.44
C LYS A 134 10.03 -0.66 -4.96
N VAL A 135 9.91 -1.74 -4.19
CA VAL A 135 9.79 -1.68 -2.72
C VAL A 135 10.99 -0.97 -2.09
N SER A 136 12.21 -1.24 -2.57
CA SER A 136 13.42 -0.56 -2.10
C SER A 136 13.35 0.95 -2.34
N ILE A 137 12.93 1.39 -3.52
CA ILE A 137 12.74 2.83 -3.84
C ILE A 137 11.73 3.46 -2.88
N PHE A 138 10.61 2.80 -2.64
CA PHE A 138 9.59 3.27 -1.71
C PHE A 138 10.15 3.42 -0.29
N LEU A 139 10.81 2.38 0.23
CA LEU A 139 11.35 2.37 1.58
C LEU A 139 12.43 3.44 1.78
N GLU A 140 13.34 3.60 0.83
CA GLU A 140 14.40 4.61 0.90
C GLU A 140 13.85 6.03 1.11
N ASN A 141 12.67 6.33 0.53
CA ASN A 141 12.06 7.66 0.57
C ASN A 141 10.95 7.79 1.64
N LEU A 142 10.56 6.68 2.29
CA LEU A 142 9.57 6.67 3.36
C LEU A 142 10.19 7.13 4.68
N SER A 143 9.48 7.97 5.43
CA SER A 143 9.90 8.36 6.79
C SER A 143 10.19 7.13 7.66
N PRO A 144 11.30 7.11 8.42
CA PRO A 144 11.62 6.01 9.33
C PRO A 144 10.62 5.87 10.50
N GLU A 145 9.80 6.89 10.75
CA GLU A 145 8.74 6.89 11.77
C GLU A 145 7.52 6.05 11.36
N ILE A 146 7.36 5.72 10.08
CA ILE A 146 6.19 4.98 9.57
C ILE A 146 6.44 3.48 9.65
N ALA A 147 5.59 2.76 10.37
CA ALA A 147 5.71 1.31 10.50
C ALA A 147 5.37 0.60 9.18
N VAL A 148 6.21 -0.35 8.76
CA VAL A 148 5.93 -1.21 7.60
C VAL A 148 5.37 -2.53 8.10
N HIS A 149 4.06 -2.71 8.01
CA HIS A 149 3.37 -3.91 8.51
C HIS A 149 3.46 -5.10 7.56
N ARG A 150 3.69 -4.85 6.27
CA ARG A 150 3.80 -5.90 5.26
C ARG A 150 4.55 -5.37 4.04
N LEU A 151 5.51 -6.14 3.54
CA LEU A 151 6.31 -5.82 2.34
C LEU A 151 5.74 -6.41 1.06
N ALA A 152 5.08 -7.57 1.13
CA ALA A 152 4.43 -8.23 0.00
C ALA A 152 3.21 -9.02 0.47
N ALA A 153 2.22 -9.18 -0.38
CA ALA A 153 1.06 -9.99 -0.09
C ALA A 153 1.20 -11.39 -0.69
N VAL A 154 0.75 -12.38 0.07
CA VAL A 154 0.56 -13.76 -0.41
C VAL A 154 -0.82 -13.87 -1.02
N ALA A 155 -0.95 -14.58 -2.14
CA ALA A 155 -2.25 -14.83 -2.73
C ALA A 155 -3.11 -15.68 -1.79
N SER A 156 -4.22 -15.14 -1.33
CA SER A 156 -5.15 -15.85 -0.43
C SER A 156 -5.92 -16.97 -1.14
N ARG A 157 -6.08 -16.86 -2.46
CA ARG A 157 -6.79 -17.82 -3.33
C ARG A 157 -5.77 -18.55 -4.21
N TRP A 158 -5.00 -19.44 -3.61
CA TRP A 158 -3.88 -20.13 -4.24
C TRP A 158 -4.25 -21.01 -5.43
N ASP A 159 -5.42 -21.61 -5.38
CA ASP A 159 -6.01 -22.42 -6.45
C ASP A 159 -6.43 -21.58 -7.67
N GLU A 160 -6.68 -20.31 -7.47
CA GLU A 160 -7.04 -19.38 -8.53
C GLU A 160 -5.85 -18.54 -9.04
N LEU A 161 -4.71 -18.57 -8.34
CA LEU A 161 -3.54 -17.78 -8.73
C LEU A 161 -2.94 -18.29 -10.04
N ILE A 162 -2.85 -17.39 -11.02
CA ILE A 162 -2.21 -17.61 -12.31
C ILE A 162 -0.78 -17.07 -12.29
N ALA A 163 -0.61 -15.81 -11.87
CA ALA A 163 0.68 -15.11 -11.84
C ALA A 163 0.68 -13.96 -10.82
N PRO A 164 1.84 -13.53 -10.35
CA PRO A 164 3.15 -14.17 -10.50
C PRO A 164 3.33 -15.35 -9.53
N ALA A 165 4.08 -16.36 -9.92
CA ALA A 165 4.22 -17.61 -9.16
C ALA A 165 4.87 -17.42 -7.78
N TRP A 166 5.78 -16.47 -7.63
CA TRP A 166 6.49 -16.20 -6.39
C TRP A 166 5.57 -15.80 -5.21
N THR A 167 4.35 -15.33 -5.49
CA THR A 167 3.37 -14.94 -4.45
C THR A 167 2.73 -16.13 -3.75
N ARG A 168 3.03 -17.36 -4.16
CA ARG A 168 2.64 -18.58 -3.44
C ARG A 168 3.51 -18.85 -2.22
N GLU A 169 4.72 -18.31 -2.21
CA GLU A 169 5.70 -18.57 -1.17
C GLU A 169 5.62 -17.48 -0.08
N LYS A 170 5.18 -17.86 1.12
CA LYS A 170 4.85 -16.90 2.19
C LYS A 170 6.06 -16.09 2.68
N MET A 171 7.20 -16.74 2.89
CA MET A 171 8.38 -16.11 3.52
C MET A 171 9.40 -15.61 2.50
N ARG A 172 9.49 -16.25 1.34
CA ARG A 172 10.51 -15.95 0.33
C ARG A 172 10.52 -14.49 -0.13
N PRO A 173 9.38 -13.84 -0.44
CA PRO A 173 9.40 -12.45 -0.88
C PRO A 173 9.97 -11.51 0.19
N THR A 174 9.63 -11.70 1.46
CA THR A 174 10.15 -10.89 2.56
C THR A 174 11.66 -11.08 2.71
N GLN A 175 12.12 -12.32 2.74
CA GLN A 175 13.56 -12.61 2.83
C GLN A 175 14.33 -12.05 1.64
N PHE A 176 13.80 -12.18 0.43
CA PHE A 176 14.43 -11.65 -0.78
C PHE A 176 14.56 -10.12 -0.73
N ILE A 177 13.55 -9.42 -0.22
CA ILE A 177 13.57 -7.97 -0.03
C ILE A 177 14.63 -7.60 1.01
N ASP A 178 14.71 -8.29 2.14
CA ASP A 178 15.68 -8.04 3.20
C ASP A 178 17.12 -8.25 2.70
N ASP A 179 17.38 -9.35 1.99
CA ASP A 179 18.68 -9.66 1.40
C ASP A 179 19.09 -8.61 0.34
N TYR A 180 18.13 -8.16 -0.47
CA TYR A 180 18.35 -7.11 -1.45
C TYR A 180 18.74 -5.79 -0.78
N LEU A 181 18.01 -5.36 0.24
CA LEU A 181 18.31 -4.14 0.97
C LEU A 181 19.70 -4.21 1.63
N ALA A 182 20.04 -5.35 2.23
CA ALA A 182 21.38 -5.58 2.81
C ALA A 182 22.48 -5.51 1.74
N THR A 183 22.29 -6.18 0.60
CA THR A 183 23.25 -6.19 -0.52
C THR A 183 23.48 -4.79 -1.10
N LYS A 184 22.42 -3.98 -1.18
CA LYS A 184 22.49 -2.59 -1.66
C LYS A 184 22.93 -1.61 -0.58
N ASN A 185 23.20 -2.07 0.64
CA ASN A 185 23.51 -1.24 1.80
C ASN A 185 22.50 -0.09 1.94
N THR A 186 21.21 -0.41 1.88
CA THR A 186 20.11 0.56 1.95
C THR A 186 19.06 0.14 2.98
N TRP A 187 18.25 1.10 3.43
CA TRP A 187 17.24 0.92 4.48
C TRP A 187 16.12 1.95 4.37
N GLN A 188 15.06 1.75 5.14
CA GLN A 188 13.96 2.70 5.21
C GLN A 188 14.47 4.08 5.69
N GLY A 189 14.10 5.12 4.95
CA GLY A 189 14.45 6.50 5.28
C GLY A 189 15.83 6.95 4.84
N ARG A 190 16.62 6.11 4.16
CA ARG A 190 17.98 6.50 3.72
C ARG A 190 18.01 7.76 2.86
N LYS A 191 16.95 7.98 2.06
CA LYS A 191 16.81 9.15 1.17
C LYS A 191 15.69 10.09 1.61
N PHE A 192 15.06 9.81 2.76
CA PHE A 192 14.00 10.64 3.29
C PHE A 192 14.52 12.01 3.71
N ILE A 193 13.89 13.07 3.19
CA ILE A 193 14.18 14.45 3.59
C ILE A 193 13.02 14.94 4.42
N SER A 194 13.27 15.21 5.71
CA SER A 194 12.24 15.79 6.57
C SER A 194 11.88 17.20 6.09
N SER A 195 10.61 17.41 5.78
CA SER A 195 10.08 18.75 5.46
C SER A 195 9.85 19.62 6.72
N LYS A 196 10.25 19.12 7.89
CA LYS A 196 10.23 19.90 9.12
C LYS A 196 11.59 20.61 9.28
N GLY A 197 11.71 21.76 8.63
CA GLY A 197 12.70 22.80 8.88
C GLY A 197 11.98 24.02 9.44
#